data_1cbf8a7d0a72794abe1d0f57eef809c6
#
_entry.id   1cbf8a7d0a72794abe1d0f57eef809c6
#
_cell.length_a   1.000
_cell.length_b   1.000
_cell.length_c   1.000
_cell.angle_alpha   90.00
_cell.angle_beta   90.00
_cell.angle_gamma   90.00
#
_symmetry.space_group_name_H-M   'P 1'
#
loop_
_entity.id
_entity.type
_entity.pdbx_description
1 polymer ?
#
loop_
_entity_poly.entity_id
_entity_poly.type
_entity_poly.pdbx_seq_one_letter_code
_entity_poly.pdbx_strand_id
1 'polypeptide(L)'
;MLPENTRMRLSVAAKLALSIFIVSAFFWFGGAFTRAFVGNEMFVMETLSIRTDLPAAVEQEMFFLLAWSSIAVLAWYTATLIFGTLFLVFSKLRFKEHGWLLMSAILFYFFVPVEVYTALVDIKFIGAVFSGSPLATCRELFVKHLTSLLGAPILAVFCYFTIIILAVWQPLKRAAATPDAAVAEVKP
;
A
#
# COMPACT_ATOMS: atom_id res chain seq x y z
N MET A 1 39.89 -5.09 -19.61
CA MET A 1 39.32 -5.48 -18.31
C MET A 1 38.20 -4.52 -18.01
N LEU A 2 36.94 -4.92 -18.11
CA LEU A 2 35.81 -4.07 -17.74
C LEU A 2 35.85 -3.87 -16.22
N PRO A 3 35.65 -2.64 -15.71
CA PRO A 3 35.66 -2.39 -14.28
C PRO A 3 34.58 -3.24 -13.62
N GLU A 4 34.97 -3.97 -12.60
CA GLU A 4 34.10 -4.82 -11.79
C GLU A 4 32.96 -3.97 -11.26
N ASN A 5 31.82 -4.20 -11.89
CA ASN A 5 30.56 -3.53 -11.67
C ASN A 5 30.33 -3.42 -10.16
N THR A 6 30.31 -2.21 -9.63
CA THR A 6 30.01 -1.93 -8.21
C THR A 6 28.57 -2.32 -7.94
N ARG A 7 28.32 -3.63 -7.87
CA ARG A 7 27.03 -4.19 -7.47
C ARG A 7 26.78 -3.66 -6.07
N MET A 8 25.82 -2.76 -5.94
CA MET A 8 25.32 -2.35 -4.64
C MET A 8 24.96 -3.59 -3.83
N ARG A 9 25.83 -3.97 -2.89
CA ARG A 9 25.59 -5.10 -2.00
C ARG A 9 24.68 -4.62 -0.88
N LEU A 10 23.37 -4.77 -1.08
CA LEU A 10 22.42 -4.61 0.01
C LEU A 10 22.80 -5.55 1.16
N SER A 11 22.70 -5.07 2.40
CA SER A 11 22.88 -5.91 3.59
C SER A 11 21.88 -7.05 3.62
N VAL A 12 22.17 -8.13 4.31
CA VAL A 12 21.23 -9.26 4.47
C VAL A 12 19.92 -8.77 5.09
N ALA A 13 19.99 -7.90 6.10
CA ALA A 13 18.82 -7.30 6.73
C ALA A 13 17.97 -6.48 5.74
N ALA A 14 18.60 -5.70 4.85
CA ALA A 14 17.88 -4.94 3.83
C ALA A 14 17.20 -5.86 2.81
N LYS A 15 17.85 -6.97 2.40
CA LYS A 15 17.25 -7.95 1.49
C LYS A 15 16.05 -8.64 2.13
N LEU A 16 16.19 -9.05 3.40
CA LEU A 16 15.10 -9.68 4.14
C LEU A 16 13.91 -8.71 4.31
N ALA A 17 14.17 -7.47 4.74
CA ALA A 17 13.14 -6.45 4.85
C ALA A 17 12.42 -6.20 3.51
N LEU A 18 13.16 -6.11 2.40
CA LEU A 18 12.59 -5.94 1.07
C LEU A 18 11.73 -7.15 0.67
N SER A 19 12.19 -8.36 0.95
CA SER A 19 11.43 -9.59 0.61
C SER A 19 10.10 -9.64 1.36
N ILE A 20 10.11 -9.35 2.68
CA ILE A 20 8.90 -9.33 3.49
C ILE A 20 7.99 -8.17 3.05
N PHE A 21 8.54 -6.99 2.75
CA PHE A 21 7.80 -5.86 2.19
C PHE A 21 7.05 -6.23 0.92
N ILE A 22 7.72 -6.87 -0.05
CA ILE A 22 7.10 -7.27 -1.33
C ILE A 22 5.98 -8.28 -1.09
N VAL A 23 6.23 -9.31 -0.27
CA VAL A 23 5.22 -10.34 0.03
C VAL A 23 4.02 -9.74 0.75
N SER A 24 4.25 -8.92 1.78
CA SER A 24 3.16 -8.28 2.52
C SER A 24 2.37 -7.29 1.66
N ALA A 25 3.04 -6.52 0.80
CA ALA A 25 2.38 -5.62 -0.15
C ALA A 25 1.49 -6.37 -1.13
N PHE A 26 1.93 -7.54 -1.64
CA PHE A 26 1.14 -8.38 -2.52
C PHE A 26 -0.15 -8.86 -1.84
N PHE A 27 -0.06 -9.38 -0.61
CA PHE A 27 -1.24 -9.83 0.13
C PHE A 27 -2.14 -8.67 0.57
N TRP A 28 -1.57 -7.52 0.94
CA TRP A 28 -2.34 -6.33 1.25
C TRP A 28 -3.16 -5.86 0.04
N PHE A 29 -2.51 -5.68 -1.12
CA PHE A 29 -3.18 -5.25 -2.35
C PHE A 29 -4.23 -6.25 -2.81
N GLY A 30 -3.87 -7.54 -2.91
CA GLY A 30 -4.79 -8.60 -3.30
C GLY A 30 -6.00 -8.68 -2.37
N GLY A 31 -5.78 -8.60 -1.05
CA GLY A 31 -6.83 -8.58 -0.06
C GLY A 31 -7.75 -7.36 -0.19
N ALA A 32 -7.17 -6.16 -0.41
CA ALA A 32 -7.94 -4.94 -0.60
C ALA A 32 -8.84 -5.00 -1.85
N PHE A 33 -8.31 -5.51 -2.97
CA PHE A 33 -9.10 -5.72 -4.19
C PHE A 33 -10.22 -6.75 -3.98
N THR A 34 -9.92 -7.91 -3.38
CA THR A 34 -10.92 -8.94 -3.08
C THR A 34 -12.03 -8.36 -2.21
N ARG A 35 -11.66 -7.60 -1.17
CA ARG A 35 -12.63 -6.92 -0.31
C ARG A 35 -13.49 -5.91 -1.08
N ALA A 36 -12.89 -5.16 -2.00
CA ALA A 36 -13.63 -4.21 -2.84
C ALA A 36 -14.64 -4.93 -3.74
N PHE A 37 -14.29 -6.07 -4.34
CA PHE A 37 -15.21 -6.87 -5.14
C PHE A 37 -16.39 -7.39 -4.31
N VAL A 38 -16.13 -7.98 -3.15
CA VAL A 38 -17.18 -8.46 -2.24
C VAL A 38 -18.06 -7.28 -1.78
N GLY A 39 -17.44 -6.15 -1.46
CA GLY A 39 -18.16 -4.95 -1.04
C GLY A 39 -19.07 -4.39 -2.12
N ASN A 40 -18.66 -4.43 -3.39
CA ASN A 40 -19.45 -3.96 -4.51
C ASN A 40 -20.77 -4.73 -4.68
N GLU A 41 -20.82 -6.01 -4.33
CA GLU A 41 -22.04 -6.81 -4.36
C GLU A 41 -23.13 -6.29 -3.38
N MET A 42 -22.73 -5.48 -2.41
CA MET A 42 -23.66 -4.86 -1.46
C MET A 42 -24.26 -3.54 -1.98
N PHE A 43 -23.87 -3.08 -3.17
CA PHE A 43 -24.36 -1.83 -3.76
C PHE A 43 -25.17 -2.06 -5.03
N VAL A 44 -26.15 -1.18 -5.22
CA VAL A 44 -26.81 -0.98 -6.52
C VAL A 44 -25.94 0.00 -7.30
N MET A 45 -25.30 -0.48 -8.36
CA MET A 45 -24.29 0.30 -9.11
C MET A 45 -24.86 1.57 -9.75
N GLU A 46 -26.15 1.56 -10.14
CA GLU A 46 -26.80 2.70 -10.78
C GLU A 46 -27.00 3.87 -9.81
N THR A 47 -27.25 3.59 -8.55
CA THR A 47 -27.57 4.61 -7.52
C THR A 47 -26.49 4.78 -6.47
N LEU A 48 -25.49 3.90 -6.47
CA LEU A 48 -24.47 3.79 -5.42
C LEU A 48 -25.08 3.68 -4.01
N SER A 49 -26.29 3.12 -3.93
CA SER A 49 -26.96 2.88 -2.65
C SER A 49 -26.78 1.44 -2.20
N ILE A 50 -26.82 1.22 -0.90
CA ILE A 50 -26.78 -0.16 -0.35
C ILE A 50 -28.04 -0.90 -0.81
N ARG A 51 -27.86 -2.15 -1.22
CA ARG A 51 -28.94 -3.07 -1.55
C ARG A 51 -29.80 -3.33 -0.32
N THR A 52 -31.10 -3.13 -0.47
CA THR A 52 -32.10 -3.40 0.59
C THR A 52 -32.88 -4.67 0.34
N ASP A 53 -32.67 -5.31 -0.80
CA ASP A 53 -33.32 -6.54 -1.25
C ASP A 53 -32.65 -7.82 -0.73
N LEU A 54 -31.49 -7.68 -0.09
CA LEU A 54 -30.77 -8.82 0.48
C LEU A 54 -31.48 -9.32 1.74
N PRO A 55 -31.67 -10.66 1.89
CA PRO A 55 -32.09 -11.23 3.17
C PRO A 55 -31.11 -10.89 4.28
N ALA A 56 -31.63 -10.56 5.47
CA ALA A 56 -30.77 -10.13 6.59
C ALA A 56 -29.67 -11.14 6.96
N ALA A 57 -29.93 -12.43 6.81
CA ALA A 57 -28.93 -13.48 7.04
C ALA A 57 -27.79 -13.41 6.02
N VAL A 58 -28.09 -13.19 4.75
CA VAL A 58 -27.07 -13.06 3.70
C VAL A 58 -26.21 -11.82 3.93
N GLU A 59 -26.83 -10.69 4.24
CA GLU A 59 -26.15 -9.44 4.55
C GLU A 59 -25.20 -9.60 5.76
N GLN A 60 -25.67 -10.29 6.80
CA GLN A 60 -24.84 -10.55 7.98
C GLN A 60 -23.61 -11.37 7.63
N GLU A 61 -23.74 -12.42 6.83
CA GLU A 61 -22.61 -13.24 6.37
C GLU A 61 -21.64 -12.43 5.50
N MET A 62 -22.13 -11.54 4.62
CA MET A 62 -21.31 -10.66 3.84
C MET A 62 -20.49 -9.70 4.72
N PHE A 63 -21.11 -9.09 5.73
CA PHE A 63 -20.38 -8.25 6.69
C PHE A 63 -19.35 -9.05 7.47
N PHE A 64 -19.64 -10.30 7.82
CA PHE A 64 -18.69 -11.16 8.50
C PHE A 64 -17.47 -11.46 7.63
N LEU A 65 -17.67 -11.80 6.35
CA LEU A 65 -16.58 -11.98 5.38
C LEU A 65 -15.76 -10.70 5.18
N LEU A 66 -16.42 -9.54 5.08
CA LEU A 66 -15.78 -8.24 4.95
C LEU A 66 -14.96 -7.90 6.20
N ALA A 67 -15.45 -8.22 7.42
CA ALA A 67 -14.73 -8.00 8.65
C ALA A 67 -13.45 -8.85 8.73
N TRP A 68 -13.52 -10.14 8.39
CA TRP A 68 -12.34 -11.01 8.32
C TRP A 68 -11.33 -10.54 7.26
N SER A 69 -11.82 -10.16 6.09
CA SER A 69 -10.98 -9.58 5.04
C SER A 69 -10.30 -8.30 5.52
N SER A 70 -11.01 -7.43 6.25
CA SER A 70 -10.45 -6.20 6.82
C SER A 70 -9.33 -6.48 7.82
N ILE A 71 -9.47 -7.50 8.67
CA ILE A 71 -8.41 -7.91 9.60
C ILE A 71 -7.15 -8.31 8.82
N ALA A 72 -7.31 -9.12 7.78
CA ALA A 72 -6.19 -9.55 6.95
C ALA A 72 -5.52 -8.37 6.25
N VAL A 73 -6.30 -7.47 5.64
CA VAL A 73 -5.81 -6.26 4.97
C VAL A 73 -5.04 -5.36 5.94
N LEU A 74 -5.56 -5.13 7.14
CA LEU A 74 -4.90 -4.32 8.18
C LEU A 74 -3.58 -4.95 8.63
N ALA A 75 -3.54 -6.26 8.83
CA ALA A 75 -2.33 -6.98 9.25
C ALA A 75 -1.24 -6.87 8.15
N TRP A 76 -1.61 -7.12 6.90
CA TRP A 76 -0.66 -7.05 5.78
C TRP A 76 -0.22 -5.62 5.48
N TYR A 77 -1.11 -4.62 5.59
CA TYR A 77 -0.71 -3.22 5.48
C TYR A 77 0.30 -2.83 6.56
N THR A 78 0.04 -3.21 7.81
CA THR A 78 0.95 -2.94 8.93
C THR A 78 2.33 -3.55 8.69
N ALA A 79 2.37 -4.80 8.23
CA ALA A 79 3.62 -5.44 7.84
C ALA A 79 4.32 -4.70 6.69
N THR A 80 3.58 -4.28 5.66
CA THR A 80 4.11 -3.50 4.54
C THR A 80 4.72 -2.19 5.00
N LEU A 81 4.04 -1.45 5.87
CA LEU A 81 4.54 -0.19 6.42
C LEU A 81 5.82 -0.39 7.25
N ILE A 82 5.83 -1.38 8.14
CA ILE A 82 6.99 -1.67 8.98
C ILE A 82 8.19 -2.10 8.12
N PHE A 83 8.03 -3.10 7.27
CA PHE A 83 9.14 -3.66 6.51
C PHE A 83 9.59 -2.76 5.35
N GLY A 84 8.70 -1.94 4.79
CA GLY A 84 9.08 -0.87 3.87
C GLY A 84 9.96 0.18 4.54
N THR A 85 9.61 0.60 5.75
CA THR A 85 10.42 1.52 6.56
C THR A 85 11.77 0.89 6.93
N LEU A 86 11.79 -0.35 7.41
CA LEU A 86 13.02 -1.07 7.74
C LEU A 86 13.93 -1.24 6.51
N PHE A 87 13.36 -1.49 5.33
CA PHE A 87 14.13 -1.53 4.10
C PHE A 87 14.83 -0.19 3.82
N LEU A 88 14.12 0.92 3.92
CA LEU A 88 14.73 2.25 3.71
C LEU A 88 15.88 2.51 4.70
N VAL A 89 15.71 2.13 5.97
CA VAL A 89 16.74 2.31 7.02
C VAL A 89 17.95 1.40 6.77
N PHE A 90 17.73 0.12 6.46
CA PHE A 90 18.83 -0.86 6.33
C PHE A 90 19.52 -0.84 4.97
N SER A 91 18.86 -0.31 3.93
CA SER A 91 19.43 -0.25 2.58
C SER A 91 20.63 0.68 2.50
N LYS A 92 20.70 1.70 3.37
CA LYS A 92 21.72 2.77 3.35
C LYS A 92 21.83 3.46 1.97
N LEU A 93 20.80 3.35 1.14
CA LEU A 93 20.76 3.96 -0.18
C LEU A 93 20.66 5.48 -0.05
N ARG A 94 21.51 6.19 -0.78
CA ARG A 94 21.48 7.65 -0.80
C ARG A 94 20.39 8.13 -1.74
N PHE A 95 19.39 8.81 -1.23
CA PHE A 95 18.29 9.38 -2.06
C PHE A 95 18.80 10.31 -3.17
N LYS A 96 19.94 11.00 -2.94
CA LYS A 96 20.56 11.87 -3.97
C LYS A 96 21.03 11.09 -5.21
N GLU A 97 21.37 9.82 -5.05
CA GLU A 97 21.84 8.93 -6.12
C GLU A 97 20.69 8.09 -6.70
N HIS A 98 19.64 7.90 -5.91
CA HIS A 98 18.49 7.06 -6.22
C HIS A 98 17.18 7.87 -6.12
N GLY A 99 16.99 8.86 -7.00
CA GLY A 99 15.82 9.73 -6.99
C GLY A 99 14.49 8.98 -7.12
N TRP A 100 14.49 7.84 -7.83
CA TRP A 100 13.32 6.98 -7.92
C TRP A 100 12.88 6.43 -6.54
N LEU A 101 13.83 6.10 -5.66
CA LEU A 101 13.54 5.60 -4.32
C LEU A 101 12.96 6.72 -3.43
N LEU A 102 13.47 7.94 -3.57
CA LEU A 102 12.91 9.10 -2.88
C LEU A 102 11.47 9.36 -3.32
N MET A 103 11.20 9.35 -4.62
CA MET A 103 9.84 9.54 -5.14
C MET A 103 8.90 8.44 -4.67
N SER A 104 9.36 7.18 -4.69
CA SER A 104 8.59 6.05 -4.15
C SER A 104 8.27 6.22 -2.68
N ALA A 105 9.24 6.64 -1.87
CA ALA A 105 9.03 6.90 -0.45
C ALA A 105 8.02 8.04 -0.23
N ILE A 106 8.14 9.16 -0.96
CA ILE A 106 7.21 10.27 -0.86
C ILE A 106 5.79 9.80 -1.18
N LEU A 107 5.59 9.10 -2.32
CA LEU A 107 4.27 8.61 -2.71
C LEU A 107 3.68 7.65 -1.68
N PHE A 108 4.49 6.75 -1.13
CA PHE A 108 4.05 5.80 -0.12
C PHE A 108 3.62 6.50 1.18
N TYR A 109 4.49 7.32 1.75
CA TYR A 109 4.22 7.96 3.04
C TYR A 109 3.18 9.07 2.97
N PHE A 110 2.99 9.69 1.81
CA PHE A 110 1.94 10.68 1.60
C PHE A 110 0.53 10.11 1.86
N PHE A 111 0.32 8.83 1.54
CA PHE A 111 -0.97 8.17 1.75
C PHE A 111 -1.11 7.46 3.09
N VAL A 112 -0.07 7.37 3.92
CA VAL A 112 -0.17 6.77 5.26
C VAL A 112 -1.29 7.39 6.11
N PRO A 113 -1.49 8.72 6.16
CA PRO A 113 -2.61 9.29 6.92
C PRO A 113 -3.99 8.82 6.42
N VAL A 114 -4.15 8.63 5.10
CA VAL A 114 -5.38 8.10 4.49
C VAL A 114 -5.62 6.66 4.96
N GLU A 115 -4.60 5.82 4.86
CA GLU A 115 -4.67 4.41 5.28
C GLU A 115 -4.92 4.27 6.79
N VAL A 116 -4.30 5.12 7.61
CA VAL A 116 -4.56 5.12 9.06
C VAL A 116 -6.00 5.52 9.37
N TYR A 117 -6.54 6.52 8.68
CA TYR A 117 -7.93 6.92 8.87
C TYR A 117 -8.90 5.78 8.49
N THR A 118 -8.72 5.17 7.32
CA THR A 118 -9.54 4.04 6.86
C THR A 118 -9.41 2.85 7.79
N ALA A 119 -8.20 2.56 8.29
CA ALA A 119 -7.94 1.54 9.29
C ALA A 119 -8.74 1.75 10.59
N LEU A 120 -8.82 3.00 11.08
CA LEU A 120 -9.62 3.31 12.27
C LEU A 120 -11.12 3.09 12.05
N VAL A 121 -11.63 3.36 10.85
CA VAL A 121 -13.03 3.04 10.50
C VAL A 121 -13.22 1.53 10.42
N ASP A 122 -12.29 0.80 9.84
CA ASP A 122 -12.32 -0.65 9.75
C ASP A 122 -12.30 -1.33 11.13
N ILE A 123 -11.48 -0.85 12.05
CA ILE A 123 -11.45 -1.38 13.42
C ILE A 123 -12.83 -1.24 14.09
N LYS A 124 -13.51 -0.11 13.89
CA LYS A 124 -14.87 0.09 14.40
C LYS A 124 -15.88 -0.84 13.73
N PHE A 125 -15.77 -1.02 12.41
CA PHE A 125 -16.61 -1.94 11.65
C PHE A 125 -16.41 -3.39 12.11
N ILE A 126 -15.17 -3.85 12.22
CA ILE A 126 -14.82 -5.18 12.75
C ILE A 126 -15.43 -5.37 14.15
N GLY A 127 -15.24 -4.40 15.05
CA GLY A 127 -15.80 -4.43 16.38
C GLY A 127 -17.33 -4.54 16.38
N ALA A 128 -18.03 -3.77 15.54
CA ALA A 128 -19.48 -3.81 15.41
C ALA A 128 -19.98 -5.16 14.90
N VAL A 129 -19.33 -5.73 13.88
CA VAL A 129 -19.72 -7.04 13.32
C VAL A 129 -19.54 -8.16 14.36
N PHE A 130 -18.39 -8.22 15.01
CA PHE A 130 -18.12 -9.31 15.98
C PHE A 130 -18.85 -9.15 17.31
N SER A 131 -19.28 -7.95 17.68
CA SER A 131 -20.14 -7.74 18.87
C SER A 131 -21.62 -8.02 18.60
N GLY A 132 -22.00 -8.36 17.36
CA GLY A 132 -23.40 -8.58 17.00
C GLY A 132 -24.23 -7.29 16.98
N SER A 133 -23.61 -6.16 16.66
CA SER A 133 -24.32 -4.88 16.54
C SER A 133 -25.42 -4.95 15.47
N PRO A 134 -26.45 -4.08 15.55
CA PRO A 134 -27.51 -4.04 14.53
C PRO A 134 -26.93 -3.85 13.11
N LEU A 135 -27.51 -4.48 12.10
CA LEU A 135 -27.10 -4.39 10.70
C LEU A 135 -27.02 -2.94 10.21
N ALA A 136 -27.92 -2.07 10.68
CA ALA A 136 -27.89 -0.65 10.36
C ALA A 136 -26.56 0.03 10.75
N THR A 137 -26.02 -0.30 11.92
CA THR A 137 -24.71 0.20 12.39
C THR A 137 -23.58 -0.31 11.51
N CYS A 138 -23.61 -1.60 11.14
CA CYS A 138 -22.61 -2.18 10.26
C CYS A 138 -22.65 -1.54 8.87
N ARG A 139 -23.84 -1.29 8.32
CA ARG A 139 -24.03 -0.56 7.05
C ARG A 139 -23.44 0.85 7.10
N GLU A 140 -23.75 1.60 8.16
CA GLU A 140 -23.25 2.96 8.33
C GLU A 140 -21.71 3.01 8.35
N LEU A 141 -21.07 2.12 9.10
CA LEU A 141 -19.61 2.04 9.18
C LEU A 141 -18.99 1.61 7.86
N PHE A 142 -19.63 0.67 7.15
CA PHE A 142 -19.17 0.21 5.86
C PHE A 142 -19.26 1.31 4.80
N VAL A 143 -20.41 2.01 4.70
CA VAL A 143 -20.58 3.17 3.83
C VAL A 143 -19.59 4.26 4.16
N LYS A 144 -19.38 4.53 5.47
CA LYS A 144 -18.40 5.50 5.91
C LYS A 144 -17.00 5.18 5.44
N HIS A 145 -16.59 3.91 5.47
CA HIS A 145 -15.29 3.49 4.95
C HIS A 145 -15.14 3.85 3.45
N LEU A 146 -16.18 3.58 2.64
CA LEU A 146 -16.14 3.79 1.20
C LEU A 146 -16.26 5.26 0.79
N THR A 147 -17.08 6.03 1.50
CA THR A 147 -17.37 7.44 1.15
C THR A 147 -16.44 8.44 1.82
N SER A 148 -15.75 8.04 2.88
CA SER A 148 -14.78 8.89 3.56
C SER A 148 -13.62 9.21 2.63
N LEU A 149 -13.15 10.47 2.68
CA LEU A 149 -11.97 10.93 1.94
C LEU A 149 -12.17 11.04 0.41
N LEU A 150 -13.42 11.10 -0.08
CA LEU A 150 -13.76 11.55 -1.45
C LEU A 150 -12.86 10.98 -2.57
N GLY A 151 -12.62 9.66 -2.56
CA GLY A 151 -11.81 9.02 -3.60
C GLY A 151 -10.30 9.01 -3.35
N ALA A 152 -9.81 9.55 -2.23
CA ALA A 152 -8.39 9.47 -1.87
C ALA A 152 -7.82 8.03 -1.86
N PRO A 153 -8.57 7.00 -1.41
CA PRO A 153 -8.10 5.62 -1.52
C PRO A 153 -7.86 5.16 -2.96
N ILE A 154 -8.69 5.59 -3.92
CA ILE A 154 -8.50 5.27 -5.34
C ILE A 154 -7.23 5.94 -5.86
N LEU A 155 -7.01 7.21 -5.52
CA LEU A 155 -5.80 7.92 -5.88
C LEU A 155 -4.54 7.26 -5.27
N ALA A 156 -4.64 6.77 -4.03
CA ALA A 156 -3.57 6.01 -3.38
C ALA A 156 -3.18 4.78 -4.19
N VAL A 157 -4.14 4.01 -4.70
CA VAL A 157 -3.90 2.84 -5.55
C VAL A 157 -3.08 3.21 -6.78
N PHE A 158 -3.41 4.29 -7.50
CA PHE A 158 -2.63 4.76 -8.65
C PHE A 158 -1.21 5.17 -8.25
N CYS A 159 -1.03 5.81 -7.11
CA CYS A 159 0.29 6.15 -6.59
C CYS A 159 1.11 4.89 -6.25
N TYR A 160 0.48 3.86 -5.68
CA TYR A 160 1.16 2.60 -5.39
C TYR A 160 1.58 1.85 -6.67
N PHE A 161 0.77 1.85 -7.73
CA PHE A 161 1.20 1.35 -9.04
C PHE A 161 2.34 2.17 -9.61
N THR A 162 2.33 3.48 -9.43
CA THR A 162 3.44 4.35 -9.85
C THR A 162 4.74 3.98 -9.14
N ILE A 163 4.70 3.59 -7.86
CA ILE A 163 5.88 3.11 -7.12
C ILE A 163 6.48 1.88 -7.79
N ILE A 164 5.65 0.93 -8.26
CA ILE A 164 6.12 -0.26 -8.96
C ILE A 164 6.84 0.15 -10.26
N ILE A 165 6.26 1.06 -11.03
CA ILE A 165 6.86 1.57 -12.26
C ILE A 165 8.20 2.26 -11.95
N LEU A 166 8.26 3.11 -10.93
CA LEU A 166 9.48 3.78 -10.51
C LEU A 166 10.57 2.79 -10.08
N ALA A 167 10.19 1.72 -9.39
CA ALA A 167 11.13 0.69 -8.95
C ALA A 167 11.70 -0.14 -10.12
N VAL A 168 10.89 -0.41 -11.14
CA VAL A 168 11.30 -1.17 -12.33
C VAL A 168 12.18 -0.34 -13.24
N TRP A 169 11.74 0.88 -13.58
CA TRP A 169 12.42 1.72 -14.57
C TRP A 169 13.56 2.54 -13.97
N GLN A 170 13.58 2.75 -12.66
CA GLN A 170 14.57 3.51 -11.92
C GLN A 170 14.93 4.87 -12.58
N PRO A 171 13.95 5.70 -12.95
CA PRO A 171 14.23 7.02 -13.48
C PRO A 171 14.98 7.83 -12.42
N LEU A 172 15.72 8.85 -12.82
CA LEU A 172 16.50 9.72 -11.91
C LEU A 172 17.61 8.97 -11.12
N LYS A 173 18.02 7.79 -11.57
CA LYS A 173 19.25 7.18 -11.09
C LYS A 173 20.44 7.89 -11.70
N ARG A 174 21.29 8.52 -10.88
CA ARG A 174 22.51 9.12 -11.39
C ARG A 174 23.45 8.02 -11.90
N ALA A 175 23.95 8.20 -13.12
CA ALA A 175 25.07 7.41 -13.61
C ALA A 175 26.26 7.60 -12.64
N ALA A 176 26.94 6.51 -12.28
CA ALA A 176 28.19 6.64 -11.56
C ALA A 176 29.13 7.53 -12.38
N ALA A 177 29.69 8.57 -11.76
CA ALA A 177 30.66 9.43 -12.44
C ALA A 177 31.79 8.53 -12.94
N THR A 178 32.00 8.53 -14.25
CA THR A 178 33.14 7.85 -14.86
C THR A 178 34.41 8.53 -14.34
N PRO A 179 35.44 7.80 -13.87
CA PRO A 179 36.68 8.37 -13.36
C PRO A 179 37.39 9.31 -14.37
N ASP A 180 37.11 9.14 -15.66
CA ASP A 180 37.71 9.94 -16.75
C ASP A 180 37.21 11.39 -16.80
N ALA A 181 36.03 11.70 -16.25
CA ALA A 181 35.53 13.07 -16.17
C ALA A 181 36.28 13.91 -15.12
N ALA A 182 36.78 13.28 -14.06
CA ALA A 182 37.56 13.97 -13.04
C ALA A 182 38.99 14.32 -13.50
N VAL A 183 39.53 13.64 -14.51
CA VAL A 183 40.87 13.89 -15.03
C VAL A 183 40.85 15.01 -16.10
N ALA A 184 39.73 15.26 -16.75
CA ALA A 184 39.59 16.31 -17.77
C ALA A 184 39.48 17.72 -17.14
N GLU A 185 39.10 17.84 -15.88
CA GLU A 185 38.96 19.12 -15.16
C GLU A 185 40.27 19.62 -14.52
N VAL A 186 41.35 18.84 -14.57
CA VAL A 186 42.64 19.17 -13.91
C VAL A 186 43.75 19.44 -14.97
N LYS A 187 43.46 19.74 -16.22
CA LYS A 187 44.48 20.24 -17.13
C LYS A 187 44.41 21.75 -17.20
N PRO A 188 45.49 22.43 -16.74
CA PRO A 188 45.62 23.88 -16.85
C PRO A 188 45.73 24.36 -18.31
#